data_88334b5b86dd05c231a35da43181e3a0
#
_entry.id   88334b5b86dd05c231a35da43181e3a0
#
_cell.length_a   1.000
_cell.length_b   1.000
_cell.length_c   1.000
_cell.angle_alpha   90.00
_cell.angle_beta   90.00
_cell.angle_gamma   90.00
#
_symmetry.space_group_name_H-M   'P 1'
#
loop_
_entity.id
_entity.type
_entity.pdbx_description
1 polymer ?
#
loop_
_entity_poly.entity_id
_entity_poly.type
_entity_poly.pdbx_seq_one_letter_code
_entity_poly.pdbx_strand_id
1 'polypeptide(L)'
;KKEIENTLSQLKITQAQLIQSEKMASLGELTAGIAHEIQNPLNFVNNFSEVNTELIDELQHELKIGNTTEAISISNSIRENEEKINHHGKRADAIVKGMLQHSRSSSGVKEPTDINALADEYLRLAYHGLRAKDKTFNATIKTDFDDSIGLINVIPQDIGRVILNLITNAFYAVSCIAPKSPKGNLPYTPIVTVTTKLIKSPLGDLGVHVSVSDNGPGIPKSALDKIFQPFFTTKPTGQGTGLGLSLSYDIVKAHGGELIVETKEGEGTAFTIQLPVS
;
A
#
# COMPACT_ATOMS: atom_id res chain seq x y z
N LYS A 1 -37.35 29.66 0.83
CA LYS A 1 -37.13 28.23 1.01
C LYS A 1 -36.69 27.56 -0.30
N LYS A 2 -37.51 27.67 -1.36
CA LYS A 2 -37.27 27.10 -2.70
C LYS A 2 -35.98 27.62 -3.36
N GLU A 3 -35.63 28.90 -3.14
CA GLU A 3 -34.41 29.51 -3.67
C GLU A 3 -33.13 28.95 -2.96
N ILE A 4 -33.19 28.76 -1.64
CA ILE A 4 -32.11 28.14 -0.86
C ILE A 4 -31.92 26.68 -1.27
N GLU A 5 -32.99 25.92 -1.48
CA GLU A 5 -32.96 24.54 -1.95
C GLU A 5 -32.32 24.44 -3.35
N ASN A 6 -32.65 25.35 -4.27
CA ASN A 6 -32.03 25.41 -5.59
C ASN A 6 -30.56 25.79 -5.52
N THR A 7 -30.18 26.77 -4.70
CA THR A 7 -28.79 27.18 -4.52
C THR A 7 -27.96 26.06 -3.89
N LEU A 8 -28.50 25.33 -2.92
CA LEU A 8 -27.87 24.18 -2.30
C LEU A 8 -27.66 23.02 -3.28
N SER A 9 -28.66 22.79 -4.17
CA SER A 9 -28.55 21.78 -5.23
C SER A 9 -27.47 22.16 -6.25
N GLN A 10 -27.44 23.40 -6.66
CA GLN A 10 -26.45 23.93 -7.61
C GLN A 10 -25.03 23.87 -7.01
N LEU A 11 -24.90 24.23 -5.73
CA LEU A 11 -23.61 24.15 -5.02
C LEU A 11 -23.08 22.72 -4.96
N LYS A 12 -23.95 21.72 -4.66
CA LYS A 12 -23.58 20.30 -4.66
C LYS A 12 -23.14 19.81 -6.03
N ILE A 13 -23.83 20.25 -7.11
CA ILE A 13 -23.45 19.88 -8.49
C ILE A 13 -22.09 20.48 -8.83
N THR A 14 -21.89 21.78 -8.54
CA THR A 14 -20.60 22.44 -8.81
C THR A 14 -19.46 21.85 -7.99
N GLN A 15 -19.70 21.51 -6.73
CA GLN A 15 -18.72 20.84 -5.88
C GLN A 15 -18.35 19.46 -6.44
N ALA A 16 -19.32 18.67 -6.89
CA ALA A 16 -19.07 17.37 -7.53
C ALA A 16 -18.25 17.52 -8.82
N GLN A 17 -18.56 18.56 -9.65
CA GLN A 17 -17.80 18.85 -10.86
C GLN A 17 -16.36 19.30 -10.57
N LEU A 18 -16.15 20.12 -9.55
CA LEU A 18 -14.81 20.53 -9.10
C LEU A 18 -13.99 19.33 -8.63
N ILE A 19 -14.57 18.48 -7.80
CA ILE A 19 -13.92 17.25 -7.33
C ILE A 19 -13.57 16.33 -8.51
N GLN A 20 -14.46 16.21 -9.49
CA GLN A 20 -14.22 15.43 -10.70
C GLN A 20 -13.11 16.03 -11.57
N SER A 21 -13.09 17.36 -11.73
CA SER A 21 -12.05 18.07 -12.48
C SER A 21 -10.68 17.96 -11.81
N GLU A 22 -10.63 18.09 -10.49
CA GLU A 22 -9.41 17.94 -9.70
C GLU A 22 -8.88 16.49 -9.76
N LYS A 23 -9.78 15.48 -9.68
CA LYS A 23 -9.44 14.07 -9.91
C LYS A 23 -8.92 13.82 -11.33
N MET A 24 -9.49 14.45 -12.35
CA MET A 24 -9.03 14.33 -13.74
C MET A 24 -7.68 14.99 -13.95
N ALA A 25 -7.42 16.15 -13.33
CA ALA A 25 -6.13 16.81 -13.38
C ALA A 25 -5.04 15.97 -12.69
N SER A 26 -5.32 15.46 -11.49
CA SER A 26 -4.46 14.53 -10.76
C SER A 26 -4.21 13.24 -11.54
N LEU A 27 -5.25 12.67 -12.19
CA LEU A 27 -5.13 11.49 -13.03
C LEU A 27 -4.28 11.76 -14.28
N GLY A 28 -4.35 12.97 -14.85
CA GLY A 28 -3.53 13.39 -16.00
C GLY A 28 -2.03 13.44 -15.66
N GLU A 29 -1.69 14.03 -14.53
CA GLU A 29 -0.32 14.09 -14.02
C GLU A 29 0.20 12.69 -13.61
N LEU A 30 -0.66 11.90 -12.96
CA LEU A 30 -0.38 10.50 -12.64
C LEU A 30 -0.23 9.61 -13.87
N THR A 31 -0.97 9.86 -14.97
CA THR A 31 -0.95 9.01 -16.17
C THR A 31 0.43 9.01 -16.83
N ALA A 32 1.11 10.14 -16.87
CA ALA A 32 2.48 10.22 -17.41
C ALA A 32 3.47 9.42 -16.53
N GLY A 33 3.37 9.56 -15.20
CA GLY A 33 4.17 8.80 -14.26
C GLY A 33 3.90 7.30 -14.34
N ILE A 34 2.62 6.90 -14.46
CA ILE A 34 2.19 5.50 -14.59
C ILE A 34 2.73 4.89 -15.88
N ALA A 35 2.60 5.60 -17.01
CA ALA A 35 3.11 5.13 -18.29
C ALA A 35 4.62 4.84 -18.19
N HIS A 36 5.37 5.72 -17.58
CA HIS A 36 6.81 5.56 -17.36
C HIS A 36 7.13 4.38 -16.43
N GLU A 37 6.38 4.24 -15.34
CA GLU A 37 6.55 3.14 -14.38
C GLU A 37 6.17 1.76 -14.95
N ILE A 38 5.21 1.71 -15.91
CA ILE A 38 4.87 0.48 -16.65
C ILE A 38 5.91 0.19 -17.74
N GLN A 39 6.36 1.21 -18.47
CA GLN A 39 7.37 1.03 -19.53
C GLN A 39 8.68 0.46 -18.97
N ASN A 40 9.09 0.86 -17.78
CA ASN A 40 10.33 0.37 -17.17
C ASN A 40 10.37 -1.17 -17.04
N PRO A 41 9.46 -1.85 -16.35
CA PRO A 41 9.48 -3.30 -16.30
C PRO A 41 9.22 -3.97 -17.65
N LEU A 42 8.43 -3.37 -18.55
CA LEU A 42 8.20 -3.93 -19.89
C LEU A 42 9.47 -3.89 -20.74
N ASN A 43 10.30 -2.85 -20.64
CA ASN A 43 11.57 -2.80 -21.33
C ASN A 43 12.50 -3.94 -20.89
N PHE A 44 12.53 -4.28 -19.59
CA PHE A 44 13.29 -5.44 -19.12
C PHE A 44 12.72 -6.76 -19.65
N VAL A 45 11.38 -6.91 -19.68
CA VAL A 45 10.75 -8.10 -20.27
C VAL A 45 11.17 -8.26 -21.73
N ASN A 46 11.08 -7.21 -22.53
CA ASN A 46 11.44 -7.24 -23.95
C ASN A 46 12.93 -7.55 -24.13
N ASN A 47 13.82 -6.86 -23.43
CA ASN A 47 15.26 -7.06 -23.55
C ASN A 47 15.67 -8.50 -23.20
N PHE A 48 15.18 -9.06 -22.09
CA PHE A 48 15.49 -10.45 -21.73
C PHE A 48 14.88 -11.46 -22.70
N SER A 49 13.71 -11.14 -23.28
CA SER A 49 13.08 -11.99 -24.31
C SER A 49 13.89 -11.98 -25.61
N GLU A 50 14.42 -10.83 -26.04
CA GLU A 50 15.29 -10.71 -27.19
C GLU A 50 16.58 -11.52 -26.98
N VAL A 51 17.25 -11.33 -25.84
CA VAL A 51 18.45 -12.10 -25.46
C VAL A 51 18.18 -13.60 -25.44
N ASN A 52 17.01 -14.03 -24.91
CA ASN A 52 16.65 -15.44 -24.91
C ASN A 52 16.49 -16.01 -26.33
N THR A 53 16.01 -15.21 -27.29
CA THR A 53 15.90 -15.65 -28.68
C THR A 53 17.30 -15.95 -29.27
N GLU A 54 18.28 -15.06 -29.01
CA GLU A 54 19.66 -15.28 -29.43
C GLU A 54 20.29 -16.50 -28.75
N LEU A 55 20.09 -16.65 -27.43
CA LEU A 55 20.59 -17.80 -26.67
C LEU A 55 19.97 -19.13 -27.11
N ILE A 56 18.72 -19.15 -27.58
CA ILE A 56 18.07 -20.35 -28.12
C ILE A 56 18.74 -20.76 -29.43
N ASP A 57 19.07 -19.83 -30.31
CA ASP A 57 19.77 -20.12 -31.57
C ASP A 57 21.17 -20.69 -31.30
N GLU A 58 21.90 -20.09 -30.33
CA GLU A 58 23.21 -20.55 -29.88
C GLU A 58 23.11 -21.96 -29.25
N LEU A 59 22.13 -22.18 -28.37
CA LEU A 59 21.85 -23.47 -27.75
C LEU A 59 21.63 -24.57 -28.85
N GLN A 60 20.87 -24.25 -29.88
CA GLN A 60 20.62 -25.19 -30.99
C GLN A 60 21.90 -25.50 -31.80
N HIS A 61 22.79 -24.52 -31.94
CA HIS A 61 24.08 -24.69 -32.56
C HIS A 61 24.97 -25.65 -31.74
N GLU A 62 25.13 -25.37 -30.43
CA GLU A 62 25.97 -26.16 -29.54
C GLU A 62 25.49 -27.63 -29.42
N LEU A 63 24.16 -27.85 -29.42
CA LEU A 63 23.58 -29.20 -29.47
C LEU A 63 23.89 -29.94 -30.78
N LYS A 64 23.89 -29.24 -31.91
CA LYS A 64 24.20 -29.85 -33.21
C LYS A 64 25.65 -30.30 -33.32
N ILE A 65 26.59 -29.55 -32.70
CA ILE A 65 28.02 -29.91 -32.71
C ILE A 65 28.40 -30.83 -31.52
N GLY A 66 27.44 -31.20 -30.67
CA GLY A 66 27.66 -32.11 -29.54
C GLY A 66 28.32 -31.50 -28.31
N ASN A 67 28.41 -30.15 -28.24
CA ASN A 67 28.97 -29.42 -27.08
C ASN A 67 27.97 -29.32 -25.94
N THR A 68 27.75 -30.41 -25.23
CA THR A 68 26.74 -30.51 -24.16
C THR A 68 27.06 -29.60 -22.95
N THR A 69 28.33 -29.33 -22.67
CA THR A 69 28.71 -28.48 -21.55
C THR A 69 28.24 -27.05 -21.77
N GLU A 70 28.50 -26.47 -22.95
CA GLU A 70 28.07 -25.13 -23.31
C GLU A 70 26.55 -25.06 -23.45
N ALA A 71 25.92 -26.07 -24.05
CA ALA A 71 24.47 -26.18 -24.15
C ALA A 71 23.79 -26.11 -22.75
N ILE A 72 24.36 -26.76 -21.73
CA ILE A 72 23.85 -26.67 -20.35
C ILE A 72 24.05 -25.26 -19.78
N SER A 73 25.20 -24.63 -20.03
CA SER A 73 25.46 -23.26 -19.60
C SER A 73 24.45 -22.27 -20.17
N ILE A 74 24.22 -22.33 -21.49
CA ILE A 74 23.23 -21.48 -22.18
C ILE A 74 21.82 -21.74 -21.65
N SER A 75 21.42 -23.00 -21.46
CA SER A 75 20.11 -23.36 -20.90
C SER A 75 19.90 -22.75 -19.51
N ASN A 76 20.95 -22.71 -18.66
CA ASN A 76 20.88 -22.04 -17.35
C ASN A 76 20.70 -20.53 -17.48
N SER A 77 21.38 -19.88 -18.44
CA SER A 77 21.23 -18.44 -18.72
C SER A 77 19.82 -18.11 -19.19
N ILE A 78 19.24 -18.93 -20.06
CA ILE A 78 17.84 -18.78 -20.49
C ILE A 78 16.89 -18.87 -19.30
N ARG A 79 17.09 -19.84 -18.40
CA ARG A 79 16.26 -19.99 -17.21
C ARG A 79 16.35 -18.76 -16.28
N GLU A 80 17.55 -18.24 -16.06
CA GLU A 80 17.74 -17.02 -15.25
C GLU A 80 17.03 -15.82 -15.88
N ASN A 81 17.07 -15.68 -17.21
CA ASN A 81 16.36 -14.62 -17.91
C ASN A 81 14.84 -14.79 -17.82
N GLU A 82 14.30 -16.02 -17.89
CA GLU A 82 12.88 -16.31 -17.68
C GLU A 82 12.40 -15.92 -16.27
N GLU A 83 13.24 -16.14 -15.25
CA GLU A 83 12.94 -15.67 -13.87
C GLU A 83 12.85 -14.15 -13.79
N LYS A 84 13.75 -13.43 -14.49
CA LYS A 84 13.72 -11.96 -14.58
C LYS A 84 12.49 -11.46 -15.36
N ILE A 85 12.14 -12.09 -16.47
CA ILE A 85 10.94 -11.79 -17.26
C ILE A 85 9.70 -11.92 -16.38
N ASN A 86 9.55 -13.03 -15.67
CA ASN A 86 8.43 -13.29 -14.78
C ASN A 86 8.36 -12.24 -13.64
N HIS A 87 9.52 -11.88 -13.05
CA HIS A 87 9.61 -10.88 -12.02
C HIS A 87 9.12 -9.50 -12.51
N HIS A 88 9.61 -9.05 -13.66
CA HIS A 88 9.24 -7.75 -14.24
C HIS A 88 7.79 -7.75 -14.76
N GLY A 89 7.31 -8.86 -15.32
CA GLY A 89 5.91 -9.02 -15.70
C GLY A 89 4.94 -8.87 -14.51
N LYS A 90 5.25 -9.53 -13.39
CA LYS A 90 4.48 -9.36 -12.14
C LYS A 90 4.53 -7.93 -11.60
N ARG A 91 5.65 -7.22 -11.77
CA ARG A 91 5.76 -5.81 -11.38
C ARG A 91 4.82 -4.93 -12.22
N ALA A 92 4.81 -5.10 -13.54
CA ALA A 92 3.91 -4.37 -14.43
C ALA A 92 2.43 -4.62 -14.06
N ASP A 93 2.05 -5.88 -13.83
CA ASP A 93 0.70 -6.25 -13.38
C ASP A 93 0.31 -5.58 -12.05
N ALA A 94 1.23 -5.55 -11.09
CA ALA A 94 1.00 -4.89 -9.79
C ALA A 94 0.79 -3.37 -9.93
N ILE A 95 1.53 -2.70 -10.83
CA ILE A 95 1.36 -1.27 -11.12
C ILE A 95 -0.03 -1.03 -11.73
N VAL A 96 -0.44 -1.81 -12.72
CA VAL A 96 -1.76 -1.71 -13.36
C VAL A 96 -2.88 -1.95 -12.35
N LYS A 97 -2.77 -2.97 -11.50
CA LYS A 97 -3.75 -3.25 -10.44
C LYS A 97 -3.83 -2.11 -9.43
N GLY A 98 -2.69 -1.56 -9.03
CA GLY A 98 -2.64 -0.39 -8.14
C GLY A 98 -3.32 0.83 -8.75
N MET A 99 -3.08 1.10 -10.04
CA MET A 99 -3.74 2.16 -10.79
C MET A 99 -5.25 1.98 -10.84
N LEU A 100 -5.73 0.77 -11.16
CA LEU A 100 -7.16 0.48 -11.20
C LEU A 100 -7.82 0.66 -9.82
N GLN A 101 -7.13 0.33 -8.74
CA GLN A 101 -7.60 0.59 -7.38
C GLN A 101 -7.65 2.08 -7.06
N HIS A 102 -6.67 2.86 -7.53
CA HIS A 102 -6.64 4.31 -7.35
C HIS A 102 -7.71 5.01 -8.22
N SER A 103 -7.94 4.53 -9.44
CA SER A 103 -8.96 5.07 -10.38
C SER A 103 -10.40 4.73 -9.97
N ARG A 104 -10.63 3.67 -9.21
CA ARG A 104 -11.95 3.35 -8.69
C ARG A 104 -12.32 4.40 -7.65
N SER A 105 -13.09 5.42 -8.08
CA SER A 105 -13.82 6.27 -7.15
C SER A 105 -14.68 5.37 -6.28
N SER A 106 -14.62 5.55 -4.97
CA SER A 106 -15.62 4.95 -4.09
C SER A 106 -16.99 5.45 -4.53
N SER A 107 -17.79 4.58 -5.09
CA SER A 107 -19.22 4.83 -5.31
C SER A 107 -19.99 4.57 -4.00
N GLY A 108 -19.27 4.39 -2.89
CA GLY A 108 -19.83 4.07 -1.59
C GLY A 108 -20.56 5.26 -0.98
N VAL A 109 -21.69 4.97 -0.35
CA VAL A 109 -22.43 5.92 0.48
C VAL A 109 -21.82 5.84 1.89
N LYS A 110 -21.68 6.99 2.56
CA LYS A 110 -21.33 7.00 3.98
C LYS A 110 -22.46 6.34 4.77
N GLU A 111 -22.12 5.42 5.65
CA GLU A 111 -23.06 4.72 6.51
C GLU A 111 -22.54 4.61 7.94
N PRO A 112 -23.44 4.52 8.93
CA PRO A 112 -23.07 4.33 10.32
C PRO A 112 -22.25 3.04 10.48
N THR A 113 -20.99 3.16 10.87
CA THR A 113 -20.01 2.07 10.88
C THR A 113 -19.35 1.96 12.25
N ASP A 114 -19.28 0.74 12.76
CA ASP A 114 -18.47 0.39 13.93
C ASP A 114 -16.98 0.28 13.51
N ILE A 115 -16.19 1.26 13.92
CA ILE A 115 -14.77 1.34 13.57
C ILE A 115 -13.95 0.26 14.29
N ASN A 116 -14.34 -0.15 15.49
CA ASN A 116 -13.64 -1.20 16.22
C ASN A 116 -13.80 -2.55 15.52
N ALA A 117 -15.04 -2.89 15.14
CA ALA A 117 -15.33 -4.10 14.38
C ALA A 117 -14.62 -4.10 13.02
N LEU A 118 -14.64 -2.96 12.32
CA LEU A 118 -13.94 -2.80 11.04
C LEU A 118 -12.43 -2.99 11.18
N ALA A 119 -11.81 -2.40 12.20
CA ALA A 119 -10.38 -2.51 12.45
C ALA A 119 -9.96 -3.94 12.78
N ASP A 120 -10.74 -4.66 13.60
CA ASP A 120 -10.50 -6.05 13.94
C ASP A 120 -10.64 -6.98 12.72
N GLU A 121 -11.68 -6.78 11.90
CA GLU A 121 -11.89 -7.54 10.67
C GLU A 121 -10.68 -7.45 9.72
N TYR A 122 -10.24 -6.22 9.41
CA TYR A 122 -9.13 -5.99 8.49
C TYR A 122 -7.78 -6.42 9.08
N LEU A 123 -7.61 -6.36 10.41
CA LEU A 123 -6.43 -6.89 11.09
C LEU A 123 -6.32 -8.41 10.91
N ARG A 124 -7.42 -9.13 11.13
CA ARG A 124 -7.47 -10.58 10.91
C ARG A 124 -7.24 -10.95 9.45
N LEU A 125 -7.87 -10.20 8.53
CA LEU A 125 -7.70 -10.41 7.10
C LEU A 125 -6.24 -10.26 6.68
N ALA A 126 -5.57 -9.18 7.12
CA ALA A 126 -4.16 -8.92 6.83
C ALA A 126 -3.25 -10.03 7.39
N TYR A 127 -3.45 -10.42 8.64
CA TYR A 127 -2.63 -11.42 9.31
C TYR A 127 -2.76 -12.82 8.68
N HIS A 128 -4.00 -13.27 8.46
CA HIS A 128 -4.25 -14.56 7.82
C HIS A 128 -3.80 -14.58 6.36
N GLY A 129 -4.00 -13.46 5.63
CA GLY A 129 -3.53 -13.32 4.25
C GLY A 129 -2.00 -13.41 4.14
N LEU A 130 -1.27 -12.85 5.11
CA LEU A 130 0.20 -12.93 5.15
C LEU A 130 0.65 -14.35 5.52
N ARG A 131 0.06 -14.98 6.54
CA ARG A 131 0.39 -16.36 6.93
C ARG A 131 0.03 -17.41 5.88
N ALA A 132 -0.94 -17.14 5.03
CA ALA A 132 -1.24 -18.01 3.89
C ALA A 132 -0.11 -17.99 2.84
N LYS A 133 0.60 -16.86 2.70
CA LYS A 133 1.74 -16.71 1.78
C LYS A 133 3.05 -17.19 2.41
N ASP A 134 3.24 -16.88 3.68
CA ASP A 134 4.44 -17.23 4.45
C ASP A 134 4.05 -17.84 5.79
N LYS A 135 4.13 -19.17 5.88
CA LYS A 135 3.79 -19.92 7.09
C LYS A 135 4.77 -19.67 8.24
N THR A 136 5.95 -19.13 7.96
CA THR A 136 6.98 -18.84 8.97
C THR A 136 6.78 -17.47 9.63
N PHE A 137 5.98 -16.59 8.99
CA PHE A 137 5.67 -15.28 9.56
C PHE A 137 4.94 -15.42 10.88
N ASN A 138 5.45 -14.75 11.90
CA ASN A 138 4.84 -14.65 13.21
C ASN A 138 5.10 -13.26 13.80
N ALA A 139 4.03 -12.59 14.22
CA ALA A 139 4.09 -11.31 14.92
C ALA A 139 3.10 -11.31 16.07
N THR A 140 3.47 -10.66 17.17
CA THR A 140 2.55 -10.40 18.28
C THR A 140 1.60 -9.28 17.88
N ILE A 141 0.31 -9.58 17.84
CA ILE A 141 -0.75 -8.60 17.58
C ILE A 141 -1.27 -8.10 18.92
N LYS A 142 -1.35 -6.78 19.07
CA LYS A 142 -1.99 -6.13 20.21
C LYS A 142 -3.15 -5.26 19.71
N THR A 143 -4.25 -5.26 20.43
CA THR A 143 -5.40 -4.39 20.16
C THR A 143 -5.78 -3.64 21.42
N ASP A 144 -6.15 -2.37 21.28
CA ASP A 144 -6.69 -1.53 22.35
C ASP A 144 -7.79 -0.66 21.75
N PHE A 145 -9.02 -1.15 21.84
CA PHE A 145 -10.18 -0.53 21.22
C PHE A 145 -11.03 0.19 22.27
N ASP A 146 -11.38 1.43 21.98
CA ASP A 146 -12.20 2.28 22.81
C ASP A 146 -13.69 2.01 22.56
N ASP A 147 -14.36 1.32 23.48
CA ASP A 147 -15.78 0.96 23.37
C ASP A 147 -16.72 2.18 23.36
N SER A 148 -16.23 3.36 23.72
CA SER A 148 -17.02 4.61 23.75
C SER A 148 -17.24 5.25 22.39
N ILE A 149 -16.61 4.78 21.29
CA ILE A 149 -16.64 5.41 19.97
C ILE A 149 -18.02 5.27 19.33
N GLY A 150 -18.86 4.43 19.55
CA GLY A 150 -20.13 4.28 18.84
C GLY A 150 -19.97 4.17 17.30
N LEU A 151 -21.06 4.46 16.57
CA LEU A 151 -21.06 4.41 15.11
C LEU A 151 -20.64 5.78 14.52
N ILE A 152 -19.78 5.77 13.50
CA ILE A 152 -19.41 6.98 12.75
C ILE A 152 -19.77 6.84 11.27
N ASN A 153 -20.11 7.97 10.62
CA ASN A 153 -20.51 8.01 9.21
C ASN A 153 -19.29 8.01 8.29
N VAL A 154 -18.94 6.85 7.77
CA VAL A 154 -17.84 6.66 6.82
C VAL A 154 -18.25 5.73 5.68
N ILE A 155 -17.42 5.62 4.65
CA ILE A 155 -17.53 4.57 3.64
C ILE A 155 -16.68 3.38 4.13
N PRO A 156 -17.30 2.27 4.60
CA PRO A 156 -16.56 1.20 5.30
C PRO A 156 -15.46 0.58 4.46
N GLN A 157 -15.72 0.36 3.16
CA GLN A 157 -14.75 -0.23 2.24
C GLN A 157 -13.52 0.65 2.04
N ASP A 158 -13.69 1.97 2.06
CA ASP A 158 -12.60 2.93 1.90
C ASP A 158 -11.73 2.98 3.16
N ILE A 159 -12.36 3.12 4.33
CA ILE A 159 -11.63 3.12 5.60
C ILE A 159 -10.99 1.76 5.87
N GLY A 160 -11.69 0.67 5.57
CA GLY A 160 -11.12 -0.69 5.65
C GLY A 160 -9.90 -0.87 4.76
N ARG A 161 -9.91 -0.30 3.54
CA ARG A 161 -8.73 -0.30 2.64
C ARG A 161 -7.55 0.47 3.24
N VAL A 162 -7.81 1.64 3.84
CA VAL A 162 -6.75 2.40 4.54
C VAL A 162 -6.17 1.57 5.68
N ILE A 163 -7.01 1.02 6.55
CA ILE A 163 -6.59 0.18 7.68
C ILE A 163 -5.76 -1.01 7.18
N LEU A 164 -6.21 -1.71 6.13
CA LEU A 164 -5.48 -2.82 5.52
C LEU A 164 -4.10 -2.42 5.02
N ASN A 165 -4.00 -1.28 4.33
CA ASN A 165 -2.73 -0.75 3.83
C ASN A 165 -1.75 -0.46 4.98
N LEU A 166 -2.22 0.19 6.05
CA LEU A 166 -1.38 0.52 7.19
C LEU A 166 -0.92 -0.75 7.92
N ILE A 167 -1.82 -1.71 8.16
CA ILE A 167 -1.48 -2.99 8.82
C ILE A 167 -0.51 -3.80 7.97
N THR A 168 -0.70 -3.90 6.66
CA THR A 168 0.21 -4.63 5.78
C THR A 168 1.58 -3.97 5.69
N ASN A 169 1.67 -2.65 5.81
CA ASN A 169 2.94 -1.93 5.90
C ASN A 169 3.63 -2.19 7.25
N ALA A 170 2.89 -2.20 8.35
CA ALA A 170 3.41 -2.53 9.68
C ALA A 170 3.95 -3.97 9.73
N PHE A 171 3.19 -4.96 9.22
CA PHE A 171 3.65 -6.34 9.12
C PHE A 171 4.90 -6.48 8.26
N TYR A 172 4.97 -5.77 7.15
CA TYR A 172 6.17 -5.75 6.32
C TYR A 172 7.37 -5.16 7.09
N ALA A 173 7.19 -4.04 7.77
CA ALA A 173 8.25 -3.37 8.53
C ALA A 173 8.86 -4.30 9.59
N VAL A 174 8.01 -5.01 10.36
CA VAL A 174 8.50 -5.94 11.39
C VAL A 174 9.11 -7.21 10.81
N SER A 175 8.74 -7.61 9.58
CA SER A 175 9.36 -8.77 8.90
C SER A 175 10.75 -8.48 8.34
N CYS A 176 11.08 -7.20 8.11
CA CYS A 176 12.39 -6.80 7.57
C CYS A 176 13.52 -6.86 8.61
N ILE A 177 13.20 -6.96 9.90
CA ILE A 177 14.22 -7.05 10.95
C ILE A 177 14.64 -8.51 11.10
N ALA A 178 15.91 -8.79 10.78
CA ALA A 178 16.48 -10.12 11.08
C ALA A 178 16.43 -10.40 12.61
N PRO A 179 16.35 -11.67 13.04
CA PRO A 179 16.21 -12.06 14.45
C PRO A 179 17.34 -11.58 15.37
N LYS A 180 18.37 -10.93 14.84
CA LYS A 180 19.49 -10.36 15.60
C LYS A 180 19.28 -8.86 15.78
N SER A 181 18.84 -8.49 16.96
CA SER A 181 18.78 -7.07 17.39
C SER A 181 20.16 -6.41 17.30
N PRO A 182 20.27 -5.19 16.75
CA PRO A 182 21.50 -4.41 16.83
C PRO A 182 21.91 -3.99 18.26
N LYS A 183 21.03 -4.15 19.22
CA LYS A 183 21.23 -3.75 20.63
C LYS A 183 21.20 -4.96 21.59
N GLY A 184 22.12 -5.92 21.42
CA GLY A 184 22.43 -6.91 22.45
C GLY A 184 21.35 -7.97 22.73
N ASN A 185 21.76 -9.12 23.02
CA ASN A 185 21.29 -10.38 23.63
C ASN A 185 19.80 -10.76 23.81
N LEU A 186 18.81 -9.94 23.41
CA LEU A 186 17.42 -10.35 23.44
C LEU A 186 16.90 -10.58 22.02
N PRO A 187 16.17 -11.67 21.77
CA PRO A 187 15.57 -11.93 20.47
C PRO A 187 14.54 -10.84 20.15
N TYR A 188 14.61 -10.28 18.94
CA TYR A 188 13.60 -9.35 18.44
C TYR A 188 12.25 -10.06 18.33
N THR A 189 11.23 -9.47 18.94
CA THR A 189 9.84 -9.93 18.83
C THR A 189 9.06 -8.94 17.97
N PRO A 190 8.61 -9.32 16.77
CA PRO A 190 7.75 -8.49 15.95
C PRO A 190 6.45 -8.16 16.67
N ILE A 191 6.11 -6.87 16.77
CA ILE A 191 4.88 -6.40 17.42
C ILE A 191 4.17 -5.42 16.50
N VAL A 192 2.87 -5.63 16.26
CA VAL A 192 1.99 -4.67 15.61
C VAL A 192 0.81 -4.41 16.53
N THR A 193 0.53 -3.15 16.77
CA THR A 193 -0.56 -2.71 17.66
C THR A 193 -1.58 -1.89 16.87
N VAL A 194 -2.86 -2.20 17.04
CA VAL A 194 -3.97 -1.43 16.46
C VAL A 194 -4.79 -0.86 17.61
N THR A 195 -4.94 0.46 17.64
CA THR A 195 -5.69 1.15 18.69
C THR A 195 -6.75 2.06 18.10
N THR A 196 -7.86 2.22 18.81
CA THR A 196 -8.88 3.22 18.49
C THR A 196 -9.11 4.10 19.70
N LYS A 197 -9.35 5.41 19.51
CA LYS A 197 -9.62 6.34 20.60
C LYS A 197 -10.62 7.40 20.17
N LEU A 198 -11.58 7.69 21.03
CA LEU A 198 -12.44 8.87 20.91
C LEU A 198 -11.68 10.08 21.45
N ILE A 199 -11.51 11.11 20.62
CA ILE A 199 -10.76 12.32 20.98
C ILE A 199 -11.68 13.53 20.88
N LYS A 200 -11.59 14.41 21.87
CA LYS A 200 -12.19 15.74 21.83
C LYS A 200 -11.17 16.74 21.31
N SER A 201 -11.50 17.40 20.20
CA SER A 201 -10.74 18.56 19.74
C SER A 201 -10.79 19.68 20.78
N PRO A 202 -9.77 20.53 20.89
CA PRO A 202 -9.81 21.75 21.69
C PRO A 202 -10.99 22.68 21.35
N LEU A 203 -11.54 22.58 20.14
CA LEU A 203 -12.73 23.32 19.67
C LEU A 203 -14.05 22.63 20.02
N GLY A 204 -14.00 21.47 20.72
CA GLY A 204 -15.19 20.75 21.18
C GLY A 204 -15.72 19.68 20.21
N ASP A 205 -15.19 19.60 18.99
CA ASP A 205 -15.57 18.58 18.03
C ASP A 205 -15.03 17.21 18.44
N LEU A 206 -15.84 16.18 18.22
CA LEU A 206 -15.44 14.79 18.45
C LEU A 206 -14.73 14.23 17.22
N GLY A 207 -13.63 13.55 17.44
CA GLY A 207 -12.90 12.82 16.42
C GLY A 207 -12.60 11.40 16.85
N VAL A 208 -12.41 10.50 15.90
CA VAL A 208 -11.95 9.14 16.13
C VAL A 208 -10.54 9.00 15.58
N HIS A 209 -9.64 8.49 16.39
CA HIS A 209 -8.30 8.09 15.99
C HIS A 209 -8.26 6.57 15.83
N VAL A 210 -7.79 6.10 14.67
CA VAL A 210 -7.40 4.71 14.43
C VAL A 210 -5.91 4.69 14.19
N SER A 211 -5.14 4.11 15.09
CA SER A 211 -3.68 4.06 14.99
C SER A 211 -3.18 2.64 14.78
N VAL A 212 -2.26 2.50 13.83
CA VAL A 212 -1.52 1.26 13.57
C VAL A 212 -0.06 1.55 13.85
N SER A 213 0.51 0.88 14.84
CA SER A 213 1.92 1.02 15.21
C SER A 213 2.67 -0.29 15.10
N ASP A 214 3.95 -0.19 14.77
CA ASP A 214 4.89 -1.29 14.68
C ASP A 214 6.19 -0.96 15.42
N ASN A 215 6.92 -2.01 15.82
CA ASN A 215 8.26 -1.89 16.36
C ASN A 215 9.34 -2.22 15.32
N GLY A 216 9.07 -1.90 14.06
CA GLY A 216 9.95 -2.10 12.92
C GLY A 216 11.16 -1.13 12.90
N PRO A 217 11.84 -1.02 11.75
CA PRO A 217 13.05 -0.19 11.64
C PRO A 217 12.76 1.32 11.66
N GLY A 218 11.49 1.74 11.63
CA GLY A 218 11.11 3.12 11.45
C GLY A 218 11.31 3.61 10.01
N ILE A 219 11.02 4.89 9.77
CA ILE A 219 11.16 5.54 8.46
C ILE A 219 12.30 6.55 8.54
N PRO A 220 13.31 6.47 7.65
CA PRO A 220 14.37 7.44 7.57
C PRO A 220 13.84 8.86 7.29
N LYS A 221 14.44 9.86 7.91
CA LYS A 221 14.05 11.27 7.72
C LYS A 221 14.03 11.70 6.25
N SER A 222 14.97 11.20 5.45
CA SER A 222 15.06 11.48 4.00
C SER A 222 13.89 10.94 3.18
N ALA A 223 13.10 10.02 3.73
CA ALA A 223 11.94 9.43 3.09
C ALA A 223 10.61 10.08 3.53
N LEU A 224 10.55 10.67 4.72
CA LEU A 224 9.31 11.16 5.34
C LEU A 224 8.51 12.10 4.43
N ASP A 225 9.15 13.05 3.76
CA ASP A 225 8.48 14.02 2.88
C ASP A 225 7.94 13.38 1.60
N LYS A 226 8.31 12.12 1.33
CA LYS A 226 7.99 11.41 0.09
C LYS A 226 7.03 10.24 0.28
N ILE A 227 6.79 9.77 1.52
CA ILE A 227 6.01 8.54 1.75
C ILE A 227 4.58 8.59 1.24
N PHE A 228 4.01 9.78 1.09
CA PHE A 228 2.66 9.99 0.53
C PHE A 228 2.68 10.30 -0.97
N GLN A 229 3.85 10.41 -1.60
CA GLN A 229 3.95 10.59 -3.04
C GLN A 229 3.59 9.28 -3.75
N PRO A 230 2.78 9.33 -4.82
CA PRO A 230 2.50 8.16 -5.63
C PRO A 230 3.79 7.50 -6.14
N PHE A 231 3.80 6.16 -6.17
CA PHE A 231 4.92 5.31 -6.60
C PHE A 231 6.17 5.34 -5.72
N PHE A 232 6.21 6.18 -4.68
CA PHE A 232 7.33 6.16 -3.75
C PHE A 232 7.28 4.89 -2.88
N THR A 233 8.37 4.14 -2.87
CA THR A 233 8.53 2.94 -2.05
C THR A 233 9.98 2.73 -1.66
N THR A 234 10.18 2.30 -0.42
CA THR A 234 11.49 1.83 0.10
C THR A 234 11.58 0.30 0.04
N LYS A 235 10.52 -0.39 -0.36
CA LYS A 235 10.50 -1.85 -0.51
C LYS A 235 11.32 -2.26 -1.74
N PRO A 236 11.97 -3.44 -1.73
CA PRO A 236 12.67 -3.96 -2.90
C PRO A 236 11.76 -4.00 -4.13
N THR A 237 12.39 -3.91 -5.29
CA THR A 237 11.69 -3.98 -6.58
C THR A 237 10.74 -5.17 -6.65
N GLY A 238 9.48 -4.92 -7.00
CA GLY A 238 8.43 -5.95 -7.10
C GLY A 238 7.68 -6.27 -5.80
N GLN A 239 8.09 -5.73 -4.65
CA GLN A 239 7.42 -5.95 -3.35
C GLN A 239 6.51 -4.79 -2.91
N GLY A 240 6.57 -3.66 -3.58
CA GLY A 240 5.72 -2.51 -3.30
C GLY A 240 5.39 -1.72 -4.56
N THR A 241 4.15 -1.27 -4.69
CA THR A 241 3.69 -0.41 -5.80
C THR A 241 3.93 1.07 -5.52
N GLY A 242 4.18 1.44 -4.25
CA GLY A 242 4.27 2.85 -3.83
C GLY A 242 2.93 3.61 -3.87
N LEU A 243 1.80 2.92 -4.10
CA LEU A 243 0.47 3.55 -4.20
C LEU A 243 -0.36 3.43 -2.91
N GLY A 244 0.01 2.56 -1.99
CA GLY A 244 -0.80 2.30 -0.79
C GLY A 244 -0.97 3.52 0.10
N LEU A 245 0.12 4.20 0.48
CA LEU A 245 0.07 5.35 1.38
C LEU A 245 -0.52 6.60 0.71
N SER A 246 -0.22 6.86 -0.58
CA SER A 246 -0.85 7.96 -1.32
C SER A 246 -2.37 7.78 -1.40
N LEU A 247 -2.85 6.58 -1.75
CA LEU A 247 -4.28 6.27 -1.76
C LEU A 247 -4.90 6.39 -0.36
N SER A 248 -4.20 5.94 0.68
CA SER A 248 -4.69 6.07 2.07
C SER A 248 -4.85 7.54 2.46
N TYR A 249 -3.90 8.39 2.08
CA TYR A 249 -3.97 9.83 2.31
C TYR A 249 -5.17 10.46 1.63
N ASP A 250 -5.40 10.16 0.34
CA ASP A 250 -6.52 10.70 -0.44
C ASP A 250 -7.88 10.25 0.12
N ILE A 251 -8.01 8.97 0.50
CA ILE A 251 -9.23 8.44 1.12
C ILE A 251 -9.53 9.16 2.44
N VAL A 252 -8.55 9.31 3.30
CA VAL A 252 -8.73 9.96 4.61
C VAL A 252 -9.11 11.43 4.43
N LYS A 253 -8.46 12.14 3.52
CA LYS A 253 -8.80 13.54 3.17
C LYS A 253 -10.22 13.65 2.60
N ALA A 254 -10.66 12.73 1.74
CA ALA A 254 -12.02 12.69 1.19
C ALA A 254 -13.09 12.46 2.28
N HIS A 255 -12.73 11.84 3.41
CA HIS A 255 -13.59 11.70 4.58
C HIS A 255 -13.55 12.92 5.51
N GLY A 256 -12.78 13.97 5.18
CA GLY A 256 -12.58 15.14 6.03
C GLY A 256 -11.61 14.92 7.19
N GLY A 257 -10.83 13.84 7.10
CA GLY A 257 -9.88 13.43 8.11
C GLY A 257 -8.45 13.84 7.83
N GLU A 258 -7.54 13.34 8.65
CA GLU A 258 -6.10 13.52 8.51
C GLU A 258 -5.35 12.20 8.75
N LEU A 259 -4.30 11.95 7.97
CA LEU A 259 -3.39 10.82 8.15
C LEU A 259 -2.05 11.33 8.70
N ILE A 260 -1.75 10.97 9.93
CA ILE A 260 -0.55 11.39 10.65
C ILE A 260 0.44 10.24 10.72
N VAL A 261 1.73 10.56 10.65
CA VAL A 261 2.82 9.62 10.83
C VAL A 261 3.75 10.10 11.95
N GLU A 262 4.00 9.22 12.89
CA GLU A 262 5.01 9.37 13.92
C GLU A 262 6.00 8.21 13.78
N THR A 263 7.28 8.51 13.63
CA THR A 263 8.29 7.49 13.42
C THR A 263 9.62 7.89 14.04
N LYS A 264 10.34 6.88 14.51
CA LYS A 264 11.71 7.03 14.97
C LYS A 264 12.55 5.89 14.42
N GLU A 265 13.60 6.25 13.72
CA GLU A 265 14.50 5.29 13.09
C GLU A 265 15.10 4.34 14.16
N GLY A 266 14.96 3.03 13.94
CA GLY A 266 15.35 1.97 14.84
C GLY A 266 14.38 1.66 15.99
N GLU A 267 13.22 2.36 16.10
CA GLU A 267 12.24 2.14 17.18
C GLU A 267 10.85 1.76 16.66
N GLY A 268 10.50 2.17 15.42
CA GLY A 268 9.24 1.81 14.79
C GLY A 268 8.48 3.00 14.20
N THR A 269 7.25 2.73 13.76
CA THR A 269 6.36 3.72 13.13
C THR A 269 4.94 3.57 13.66
N ALA A 270 4.25 4.69 13.83
CA ALA A 270 2.81 4.76 14.07
C ALA A 270 2.15 5.63 13.00
N PHE A 271 1.15 5.07 12.32
CA PHE A 271 0.25 5.81 11.43
C PHE A 271 -1.09 5.96 12.11
N THR A 272 -1.59 7.19 12.20
CA THR A 272 -2.88 7.49 12.83
C THR A 272 -3.82 8.15 11.83
N ILE A 273 -4.97 7.52 11.62
CA ILE A 273 -6.11 8.07 10.88
C ILE A 273 -6.94 8.88 11.87
N GLN A 274 -7.14 10.16 11.58
CA GLN A 274 -8.09 11.00 12.32
C GLN A 274 -9.34 11.17 11.47
N LEU A 275 -10.50 10.84 12.01
CA LEU A 275 -11.79 10.99 11.33
C LEU A 275 -12.71 11.89 12.19
N PRO A 276 -13.45 12.83 11.58
CA PRO A 276 -14.46 13.58 12.30
C PRO A 276 -15.65 12.67 12.65
N VAL A 277 -16.20 12.85 13.84
CA VAL A 277 -17.51 12.27 14.22
C VAL A 277 -18.55 13.30 13.85
N SER A 278 -19.17 13.14 12.67
CA SER A 278 -20.24 14.00 12.17
C SER A 278 -21.53 13.24 11.98
#